data_b0401b069205d5fa9c96339fd4eac02b
#
_entry.id   b0401b069205d5fa9c96339fd4eac02b
#
_cell.length_a   1.000
_cell.length_b   1.000
_cell.length_c   1.000
_cell.angle_alpha   90.00
_cell.angle_beta   90.00
_cell.angle_gamma   90.00
#
_symmetry.space_group_name_H-M   'P 1'
#
loop_
_entity.id
_entity.type
_entity.pdbx_description
1 polymer ?
#
loop_
_entity_poly.entity_id
_entity_poly.type
_entity_poly.pdbx_seq_one_letter_code
_entity_poly.pdbx_strand_id
1 'polypeptide(L)'
;MIVPLGETYIELVAVVDEAEAVAGGFGGWVAEGVRPRLLGWCVRTDDLDAVAARLGLTIADGSRARPDGTLLTWRMAGLERSAEEPSLPFFIEWGNGTPYPGEALAQSATIDELRLQGDPGRIAEWVDGAKLPLSLGEGEPAVLAVVLDGAVLDPSRWA
;
A
#
# COMPACT_ATOMS: atom_id res chain seq x y z
N MET A 1 4.23 11.51 -2.50
CA MET A 1 4.15 12.33 -1.26
C MET A 1 3.54 11.44 -0.17
N ILE A 2 4.12 11.46 1.04
CA ILE A 2 3.60 10.70 2.18
C ILE A 2 2.80 11.65 3.09
N VAL A 3 1.62 11.20 3.50
CA VAL A 3 0.79 11.82 4.53
C VAL A 3 0.85 10.92 5.76
N PRO A 4 1.69 11.25 6.75
CA PRO A 4 1.85 10.42 7.94
C PRO A 4 0.60 10.49 8.83
N LEU A 5 0.24 9.36 9.44
CA LEU A 5 -0.94 9.21 10.31
C LEU A 5 -0.58 8.61 11.68
N GLY A 6 0.69 8.57 12.04
CA GLY A 6 1.21 7.91 13.25
C GLY A 6 1.66 6.48 12.95
N GLU A 7 0.90 5.47 13.30
CA GLU A 7 1.26 4.06 13.03
C GLU A 7 1.11 3.65 11.57
N THR A 8 0.44 4.47 10.77
CA THR A 8 0.19 4.25 9.34
C THR A 8 0.50 5.51 8.53
N TYR A 9 0.34 5.46 7.22
CA TYR A 9 0.42 6.61 6.32
C TYR A 9 -0.38 6.37 5.04
N ILE A 10 -0.75 7.47 4.38
CA ILE A 10 -1.24 7.43 2.99
C ILE A 10 -0.12 7.89 2.08
N GLU A 11 0.11 7.18 0.98
CA GLU A 11 1.02 7.59 -0.06
C GLU A 11 0.26 8.11 -1.26
N LEU A 12 0.55 9.37 -1.65
CA LEU A 12 0.05 9.97 -2.88
C LEU A 12 1.12 9.82 -3.94
N VAL A 13 0.80 9.09 -5.00
CA VAL A 13 1.69 8.82 -6.12
C VAL A 13 1.16 9.47 -7.39
N ALA A 14 2.06 9.95 -8.24
CA ALA A 14 1.73 10.51 -9.53
C ALA A 14 2.85 10.18 -10.53
N VAL A 15 2.47 10.01 -11.79
CA VAL A 15 3.44 9.91 -12.88
C VAL A 15 3.95 11.32 -13.17
N VAL A 16 5.26 11.49 -13.12
CA VAL A 16 5.97 12.74 -13.50
C VAL A 16 6.70 12.61 -14.82
N ASP A 17 7.08 11.37 -15.19
CA ASP A 17 7.65 11.02 -16.49
C ASP A 17 6.96 9.76 -17.01
N GLU A 18 6.18 9.91 -18.07
CA GLU A 18 5.42 8.80 -18.64
C GLU A 18 6.32 7.75 -19.31
N ALA A 19 7.43 8.15 -19.88
CA ALA A 19 8.34 7.24 -20.54
C ALA A 19 9.05 6.31 -19.52
N GLU A 20 9.41 6.85 -18.36
CA GLU A 20 9.97 6.06 -17.27
C GLU A 20 8.90 5.19 -16.59
N ALA A 21 7.69 5.69 -16.41
CA ALA A 21 6.59 4.97 -15.76
C ALA A 21 6.16 3.72 -16.56
N VAL A 22 6.11 3.81 -17.89
CA VAL A 22 5.70 2.71 -18.78
C VAL A 22 6.70 1.54 -18.82
N ALA A 23 7.93 1.74 -18.33
CA ALA A 23 8.94 0.68 -18.28
C ALA A 23 8.58 -0.53 -17.37
N GLY A 24 7.41 -0.51 -16.71
CA GLY A 24 6.89 -1.61 -15.89
C GLY A 24 7.06 -1.41 -14.38
N GLY A 25 6.75 -2.45 -13.60
CA GLY A 25 6.80 -2.41 -12.15
C GLY A 25 5.81 -1.42 -11.53
N PHE A 26 6.19 -0.78 -10.42
CA PHE A 26 5.33 0.17 -9.70
C PHE A 26 4.91 1.38 -10.55
N GLY A 27 5.83 1.92 -11.35
CA GLY A 27 5.55 3.04 -12.25
C GLY A 27 4.46 2.71 -13.29
N GLY A 28 4.53 1.53 -13.90
CA GLY A 28 3.51 1.02 -14.81
C GLY A 28 2.15 0.90 -14.14
N TRP A 29 2.11 0.31 -12.95
CA TRP A 29 0.87 0.20 -12.18
C TRP A 29 0.25 1.57 -11.86
N VAL A 30 1.06 2.56 -11.45
CA VAL A 30 0.59 3.94 -11.23
C VAL A 30 0.07 4.57 -12.53
N ALA A 31 0.71 4.27 -13.67
CA ALA A 31 0.36 4.84 -14.97
C ALA A 31 -0.96 4.31 -15.54
N GLU A 32 -1.36 3.10 -15.18
CA GLU A 32 -2.57 2.44 -15.68
C GLU A 32 -3.87 3.06 -15.15
N GLY A 33 -4.93 2.98 -15.94
CA GLY A 33 -6.31 3.24 -15.57
C GLY A 33 -6.68 4.72 -15.40
N VAL A 34 -7.93 4.92 -14.95
CA VAL A 34 -8.53 6.25 -14.71
C VAL A 34 -8.02 6.82 -13.39
N ARG A 35 -7.77 8.12 -13.35
CA ARG A 35 -7.25 8.84 -12.17
C ARG A 35 -8.17 10.00 -11.79
N PRO A 36 -8.28 10.36 -10.49
CA PRO A 36 -7.64 9.73 -9.34
C PRO A 36 -8.30 8.39 -8.95
N ARG A 37 -7.53 7.48 -8.32
CA ARG A 37 -8.03 6.22 -7.79
C ARG A 37 -7.26 5.78 -6.55
N LEU A 38 -7.86 4.90 -5.74
CA LEU A 38 -7.12 4.13 -4.75
C LEU A 38 -6.40 3.00 -5.50
N LEU A 39 -5.07 3.05 -5.47
CA LEU A 39 -4.24 2.14 -6.26
C LEU A 39 -4.18 0.76 -5.63
N GLY A 40 -3.89 0.70 -4.35
CA GLY A 40 -3.71 -0.51 -3.57
C GLY A 40 -3.39 -0.19 -2.12
N TRP A 41 -3.01 -1.19 -1.35
CA TRP A 41 -2.69 -1.06 0.05
C TRP A 41 -1.53 -1.96 0.45
N CYS A 42 -0.90 -1.65 1.58
CA CYS A 42 0.33 -2.28 2.02
C CYS A 42 0.23 -2.68 3.49
N VAL A 43 0.77 -3.84 3.82
CA VAL A 43 0.95 -4.31 5.20
C VAL A 43 2.42 -4.25 5.57
N ARG A 44 2.72 -3.56 6.66
CA ARG A 44 4.07 -3.58 7.25
C ARG A 44 4.27 -4.91 7.99
N THR A 45 5.44 -5.49 7.82
CA THR A 45 5.89 -6.68 8.53
C THR A 45 7.31 -6.50 9.05
N ASP A 46 7.66 -7.22 10.11
CA ASP A 46 9.03 -7.30 10.63
C ASP A 46 9.72 -8.62 10.19
N ASP A 47 9.04 -9.48 9.42
CA ASP A 47 9.57 -10.72 8.86
C ASP A 47 9.03 -10.94 7.44
N LEU A 48 9.60 -10.19 6.49
CA LEU A 48 9.22 -10.29 5.09
C LEU A 48 9.63 -11.63 4.46
N ASP A 49 10.71 -12.25 4.95
CA ASP A 49 11.18 -13.54 4.43
C ASP A 49 10.15 -14.64 4.73
N ALA A 50 9.57 -14.68 5.94
CA ALA A 50 8.51 -15.63 6.27
C ALA A 50 7.25 -15.40 5.43
N VAL A 51 6.82 -14.15 5.24
CA VAL A 51 5.67 -13.80 4.39
C VAL A 51 5.91 -14.25 2.95
N ALA A 52 7.08 -13.92 2.39
CA ALA A 52 7.43 -14.26 1.01
C ALA A 52 7.49 -15.77 0.81
N ALA A 53 8.09 -16.52 1.75
CA ALA A 53 8.14 -17.99 1.70
C ALA A 53 6.74 -18.61 1.74
N ARG A 54 5.85 -18.13 2.62
CA ARG A 54 4.47 -18.62 2.77
C ARG A 54 3.64 -18.42 1.51
N LEU A 55 3.78 -17.25 0.86
CA LEU A 55 2.97 -16.85 -0.30
C LEU A 55 3.64 -17.12 -1.65
N GLY A 56 4.89 -17.61 -1.67
CA GLY A 56 5.65 -17.84 -2.90
C GLY A 56 5.99 -16.53 -3.63
N LEU A 57 6.29 -15.45 -2.90
CA LEU A 57 6.56 -14.14 -3.45
C LEU A 57 8.05 -13.87 -3.63
N THR A 58 8.38 -13.05 -4.62
CA THR A 58 9.74 -12.53 -4.79
C THR A 58 9.90 -11.24 -3.98
N ILE A 59 11.02 -11.14 -3.25
CA ILE A 59 11.39 -9.92 -2.52
C ILE A 59 12.18 -9.00 -3.45
N ALA A 60 11.86 -7.73 -3.43
CA ALA A 60 12.58 -6.66 -4.11
C ALA A 60 13.07 -5.61 -3.10
N ASP A 61 14.30 -5.16 -3.26
CA ASP A 61 14.87 -4.06 -2.49
C ASP A 61 14.47 -2.71 -3.07
N GLY A 62 14.23 -1.74 -2.20
CA GLY A 62 13.96 -0.37 -2.57
C GLY A 62 14.77 0.62 -1.74
N SER A 63 15.07 1.77 -2.33
CA SER A 63 15.71 2.86 -1.61
C SER A 63 15.36 4.22 -2.20
N ARG A 64 15.41 5.25 -1.36
CA ARG A 64 15.23 6.64 -1.78
C ARG A 64 16.01 7.59 -0.88
N ALA A 65 16.79 8.48 -1.49
CA ALA A 65 17.41 9.58 -0.75
C ALA A 65 16.39 10.70 -0.48
N ARG A 66 16.39 11.23 0.74
CA ARG A 66 15.70 12.47 1.09
C ARG A 66 16.54 13.69 0.69
N PRO A 67 15.93 14.89 0.60
CA PRO A 67 16.68 16.12 0.32
C PRO A 67 17.78 16.44 1.35
N ASP A 68 17.66 15.96 2.58
CA ASP A 68 18.66 16.09 3.66
C ASP A 68 19.79 15.06 3.57
N GLY A 69 19.79 14.18 2.54
CA GLY A 69 20.77 13.12 2.32
C GLY A 69 20.47 11.82 3.07
N THR A 70 19.44 11.76 3.91
CA THR A 70 19.03 10.52 4.59
C THR A 70 18.58 9.48 3.56
N LEU A 71 19.20 8.30 3.58
CA LEU A 71 18.79 7.18 2.73
C LEU A 71 17.70 6.38 3.45
N LEU A 72 16.53 6.31 2.84
CA LEU A 72 15.46 5.39 3.23
C LEU A 72 15.66 4.09 2.46
N THR A 73 15.57 2.97 3.16
CA THR A 73 15.65 1.63 2.55
C THR A 73 14.47 0.78 3.00
N TRP A 74 14.03 -0.11 2.14
CA TRP A 74 12.96 -1.07 2.42
C TRP A 74 13.10 -2.30 1.56
N ARG A 75 12.42 -3.37 1.93
CA ARG A 75 12.18 -4.54 1.09
C ARG A 75 10.67 -4.68 0.86
N MET A 76 10.26 -5.17 -0.30
CA MET A 76 8.84 -5.36 -0.64
C MET A 76 8.62 -6.74 -1.25
N ALA A 77 7.42 -7.29 -1.06
CA ALA A 77 6.98 -8.51 -1.73
C ALA A 77 5.48 -8.42 -2.07
N GLY A 78 5.09 -8.97 -3.22
CA GLY A 78 3.70 -9.08 -3.64
C GLY A 78 3.14 -7.90 -4.42
N LEU A 79 3.95 -6.93 -4.83
CA LEU A 79 3.50 -5.75 -5.58
C LEU A 79 2.80 -6.13 -6.89
N GLU A 80 3.34 -7.10 -7.65
CA GLU A 80 2.76 -7.59 -8.90
C GLU A 80 1.38 -8.22 -8.66
N ARG A 81 1.24 -8.98 -7.57
CA ARG A 81 -0.06 -9.58 -7.19
C ARG A 81 -1.08 -8.53 -6.80
N SER A 82 -0.68 -7.48 -6.07
CA SER A 82 -1.55 -6.36 -5.74
C SER A 82 -1.97 -5.56 -6.97
N ALA A 83 -1.12 -5.48 -8.00
CA ALA A 83 -1.46 -4.84 -9.26
C ALA A 83 -2.50 -5.65 -10.05
N GLU A 84 -2.39 -6.98 -10.06
CA GLU A 84 -3.35 -7.89 -10.68
C GLU A 84 -4.67 -8.00 -9.89
N GLU A 85 -4.60 -7.95 -8.56
CA GLU A 85 -5.72 -8.13 -7.63
C GLU A 85 -5.65 -7.08 -6.52
N PRO A 86 -6.16 -5.85 -6.74
CA PRO A 86 -6.00 -4.71 -5.82
C PRO A 86 -6.58 -4.90 -4.41
N SER A 87 -7.45 -5.91 -4.21
CA SER A 87 -7.93 -6.31 -2.89
C SER A 87 -6.86 -6.99 -2.02
N LEU A 88 -5.78 -7.52 -2.61
CA LEU A 88 -4.65 -8.09 -1.89
C LEU A 88 -3.60 -7.02 -1.59
N PRO A 89 -3.04 -6.96 -0.36
CA PRO A 89 -1.92 -6.08 -0.08
C PRO A 89 -0.62 -6.61 -0.66
N PHE A 90 0.29 -5.71 -0.94
CA PHE A 90 1.71 -6.04 -0.92
C PHE A 90 2.27 -5.85 0.51
N PHE A 91 3.46 -6.36 0.75
CA PHE A 91 4.11 -6.30 2.07
C PHE A 91 5.38 -5.47 2.00
N ILE A 92 5.67 -4.75 3.09
CA ILE A 92 6.87 -3.93 3.21
C ILE A 92 7.55 -4.16 4.56
N GLU A 93 8.87 -4.26 4.51
CA GLU A 93 9.75 -4.25 5.68
C GLU A 93 10.70 -3.07 5.54
N TRP A 94 10.68 -2.17 6.50
CA TRP A 94 11.56 -1.00 6.50
C TRP A 94 12.96 -1.37 7.00
N GLY A 95 13.98 -0.83 6.32
CA GLY A 95 15.37 -1.08 6.69
C GLY A 95 15.73 -0.57 8.07
N ASN A 96 16.65 -1.26 8.74
CA ASN A 96 17.14 -0.87 10.07
C ASN A 96 17.71 0.56 10.04
N GLY A 97 17.25 1.39 10.97
CA GLY A 97 17.65 2.81 11.05
C GLY A 97 16.94 3.73 10.04
N THR A 98 16.06 3.19 9.20
CA THR A 98 15.20 4.01 8.36
C THR A 98 14.09 4.63 9.21
N PRO A 99 13.94 5.98 9.26
CA PRO A 99 12.83 6.60 9.96
C PRO A 99 11.50 6.16 9.34
N TYR A 100 10.61 5.63 10.18
CA TYR A 100 9.30 5.19 9.70
C TYR A 100 8.47 6.38 9.18
N PRO A 101 7.91 6.33 7.97
CA PRO A 101 7.24 7.48 7.38
C PRO A 101 6.00 7.97 8.14
N GLY A 102 5.37 7.12 8.94
CA GLY A 102 4.19 7.43 9.74
C GLY A 102 4.47 8.30 10.95
N GLU A 103 5.69 8.29 11.52
CA GLU A 103 6.03 8.89 12.82
C GLU A 103 6.18 10.42 12.82
N ALA A 104 6.05 11.09 11.68
CA ALA A 104 6.50 12.47 11.49
C ALA A 104 5.60 13.56 12.10
N LEU A 105 4.50 13.25 12.80
CA LEU A 105 3.55 14.27 13.25
C LEU A 105 3.22 14.21 14.74
N ALA A 106 2.95 15.43 15.29
CA ALA A 106 2.42 15.63 16.65
C ALA A 106 0.93 15.22 16.78
N GLN A 107 0.23 15.03 15.67
CA GLN A 107 -1.16 14.55 15.62
C GLN A 107 -1.23 13.37 14.67
N SER A 108 -1.77 12.27 15.16
CA SER A 108 -2.08 11.08 14.37
C SER A 108 -3.55 11.08 13.96
N ALA A 109 -3.85 10.60 12.77
CA ALA A 109 -5.18 10.19 12.36
C ALA A 109 -5.25 8.65 12.34
N THR A 110 -6.44 8.11 12.45
CA THR A 110 -6.65 6.66 12.47
C THR A 110 -7.33 6.23 11.17
N ILE A 111 -6.82 5.16 10.57
CA ILE A 111 -7.57 4.44 9.54
C ILE A 111 -8.60 3.57 10.29
N ASP A 112 -9.85 4.03 10.31
CA ASP A 112 -10.94 3.32 10.96
C ASP A 112 -11.39 2.10 10.16
N GLU A 113 -11.34 2.22 8.83
CA GLU A 113 -11.81 1.18 7.92
C GLU A 113 -11.14 1.30 6.54
N LEU A 114 -10.72 0.18 5.98
CA LEU A 114 -10.37 0.04 4.57
C LEU A 114 -11.44 -0.82 3.90
N ARG A 115 -12.19 -0.24 2.96
CA ARG A 115 -13.25 -0.94 2.22
C ARG A 115 -12.70 -1.58 0.98
N LEU A 116 -12.81 -2.91 0.92
CA LEU A 116 -12.33 -3.73 -0.17
C LEU A 116 -13.48 -4.49 -0.83
N GLN A 117 -13.30 -4.85 -2.07
CA GLN A 117 -14.14 -5.78 -2.81
C GLN A 117 -13.27 -6.92 -3.35
N GLY A 118 -13.73 -8.18 -3.23
CA GLY A 118 -12.99 -9.36 -3.63
C GLY A 118 -13.42 -10.62 -2.88
N ASP A 119 -12.58 -11.66 -2.89
CA ASP A 119 -12.80 -12.90 -2.15
C ASP A 119 -12.33 -12.77 -0.69
N PRO A 120 -13.25 -12.75 0.32
CA PRO A 120 -12.88 -12.61 1.72
C PRO A 120 -11.99 -13.74 2.25
N GLY A 121 -12.19 -14.97 1.76
CA GLY A 121 -11.39 -16.13 2.18
C GLY A 121 -9.94 -15.99 1.72
N ARG A 122 -9.75 -15.59 0.46
CA ARG A 122 -8.44 -15.34 -0.12
C ARG A 122 -7.70 -14.18 0.57
N ILE A 123 -8.40 -13.09 0.87
CA ILE A 123 -7.81 -11.96 1.59
C ILE A 123 -7.38 -12.39 3.00
N ALA A 124 -8.23 -13.13 3.74
CA ALA A 124 -7.91 -13.62 5.08
C ALA A 124 -6.69 -14.55 5.10
N GLU A 125 -6.59 -15.48 4.13
CA GLU A 125 -5.44 -16.36 3.96
C GLU A 125 -4.17 -15.55 3.61
N TRP A 126 -4.30 -14.56 2.74
CA TRP A 126 -3.19 -13.73 2.29
C TRP A 126 -2.54 -12.95 3.43
N VAL A 127 -3.34 -12.35 4.31
CA VAL A 127 -2.87 -11.60 5.48
C VAL A 127 -2.66 -12.47 6.72
N ASP A 128 -2.76 -13.81 6.61
CA ASP A 128 -2.54 -14.77 7.70
C ASP A 128 -3.41 -14.49 8.94
N GLY A 129 -4.66 -14.12 8.73
CA GLY A 129 -5.60 -13.81 9.80
C GLY A 129 -5.24 -12.57 10.63
N ALA A 130 -4.35 -11.70 10.13
CA ALA A 130 -4.03 -10.44 10.80
C ALA A 130 -5.30 -9.60 11.05
N LYS A 131 -5.41 -9.03 12.24
CA LYS A 131 -6.52 -8.16 12.61
C LYS A 131 -6.30 -6.76 12.04
N LEU A 132 -6.89 -6.52 10.90
CA LEU A 132 -6.81 -5.26 10.17
C LEU A 132 -8.22 -4.62 10.11
N PRO A 133 -8.33 -3.30 10.03
CA PRO A 133 -9.61 -2.60 9.94
C PRO A 133 -10.22 -2.72 8.54
N LEU A 134 -10.57 -3.95 8.12
CA LEU A 134 -11.09 -4.25 6.79
C LEU A 134 -12.61 -4.43 6.81
N SER A 135 -13.26 -3.88 5.79
CA SER A 135 -14.63 -4.20 5.41
C SER A 135 -14.63 -4.81 4.02
N LEU A 136 -15.18 -6.02 3.89
CA LEU A 136 -15.07 -6.84 2.68
C LEU A 136 -16.43 -7.02 2.05
N GLY A 137 -16.56 -6.60 0.78
CA GLY A 137 -17.69 -6.88 -0.10
C GLY A 137 -17.33 -7.89 -1.18
N GLU A 138 -18.32 -8.64 -1.66
CA GLU A 138 -18.14 -9.52 -2.82
C GLU A 138 -18.13 -8.69 -4.12
N GLY A 139 -17.31 -9.10 -5.09
CA GLY A 139 -17.23 -8.49 -6.42
C GLY A 139 -15.82 -8.53 -7.01
N GLU A 140 -15.61 -7.77 -8.08
CA GLU A 140 -14.28 -7.64 -8.70
C GLU A 140 -13.27 -7.03 -7.71
N PRO A 141 -12.04 -7.55 -7.66
CA PRO A 141 -11.02 -7.09 -6.72
C PRO A 141 -10.75 -5.58 -6.83
N ALA A 142 -10.98 -4.85 -5.73
CA ALA A 142 -10.79 -3.40 -5.70
C ALA A 142 -10.56 -2.86 -4.29
N VAL A 143 -9.90 -1.71 -4.19
CA VAL A 143 -9.93 -0.83 -3.03
C VAL A 143 -10.98 0.25 -3.29
N LEU A 144 -12.05 0.26 -2.49
CA LEU A 144 -13.21 1.12 -2.71
C LEU A 144 -13.10 2.46 -1.98
N ALA A 145 -12.71 2.42 -0.71
CA ALA A 145 -12.64 3.61 0.12
C ALA A 145 -11.70 3.41 1.32
N VAL A 146 -11.24 4.51 1.88
CA VAL A 146 -10.57 4.58 3.18
C VAL A 146 -11.38 5.49 4.09
N VAL A 147 -11.64 5.06 5.32
CA VAL A 147 -12.26 5.88 6.36
C VAL A 147 -11.18 6.34 7.32
N LEU A 148 -11.05 7.66 7.48
CA LEU A 148 -10.08 8.32 8.36
C LEU A 148 -10.83 9.20 9.36
N ASP A 149 -10.72 8.91 10.66
CA ASP A 149 -11.39 9.68 11.71
C ASP A 149 -12.86 9.96 11.37
N GLY A 150 -13.57 8.95 10.86
CA GLY A 150 -14.96 9.03 10.40
C GLY A 150 -15.17 9.68 9.02
N ALA A 151 -14.17 10.26 8.40
CA ALA A 151 -14.26 10.83 7.05
C ALA A 151 -13.99 9.78 5.97
N VAL A 152 -14.81 9.70 4.93
CA VAL A 152 -14.69 8.73 3.84
C VAL A 152 -13.94 9.35 2.68
N LEU A 153 -12.79 8.76 2.34
CA LEU A 153 -12.06 9.01 1.10
C LEU A 153 -12.50 7.99 0.05
N ASP A 154 -13.34 8.43 -0.87
CA ASP A 154 -13.90 7.61 -1.96
C ASP A 154 -13.64 8.32 -3.30
N PRO A 155 -12.74 7.80 -4.14
CA PRO A 155 -12.40 8.43 -5.41
C PRO A 155 -13.56 8.58 -6.38
N SER A 156 -14.58 7.72 -6.31
CA SER A 156 -15.77 7.83 -7.17
C SER A 156 -16.54 9.14 -6.95
N ARG A 157 -16.24 9.85 -5.86
CA ARG A 157 -16.85 11.12 -5.47
C ARG A 157 -16.00 12.35 -5.83
N TRP A 158 -14.84 12.16 -6.48
CA TRP A 158 -13.90 13.24 -6.82
C TRP A 158 -14.03 13.72 -8.27
N ALA A 159 -15.08 13.31 -8.96
CA ALA A 159 -15.40 13.71 -10.33
C ALA A 159 -16.08 15.09 -10.40
#